data_5abf2be6a4405fc9427056a4a4563da5
#
_entry.id   5abf2be6a4405fc9427056a4a4563da5
#
_cell.length_a   1.000
_cell.length_b   1.000
_cell.length_c   1.000
_cell.angle_alpha   90.00
_cell.angle_beta   90.00
_cell.angle_gamma   90.00
#
_symmetry.space_group_name_H-M   'P 1'
#
loop_
_entity.id
_entity.type
_entity.pdbx_description
1 polymer ?
#
loop_
_entity_poly.entity_id
_entity_poly.type
_entity_poly.pdbx_seq_one_letter_code
_entity_poly.pdbx_strand_id
1 'polypeptide(L)'
;MNQNNINKVPLIIYIFSSIILVYIFHNSRSKTGIIIPQISQTGMKIINKKAYYIYFISFLIIGLLASNFYLKELNIKKKSTLTKILQFIGLVACFLNIVQGYYPLDTHKKIHEISAYGGIFLHLLVLSVWLYYNRRKDLITIISLSWLSILLMGPMRTINFNIGSLFQRLCVFFLLLALYMY
;
A
#
# COMPACT_ATOMS: atom_id res chain seq x y z
N MET A 1 7.01 -19.45 -13.85
CA MET A 1 5.81 -18.78 -13.32
C MET A 1 5.41 -17.71 -14.33
N ASN A 2 4.17 -17.75 -14.84
CA ASN A 2 3.72 -16.83 -15.89
C ASN A 2 3.73 -15.40 -15.35
N GLN A 3 4.19 -14.41 -16.10
CA GLN A 3 4.41 -13.02 -15.66
C GLN A 3 3.14 -12.38 -15.11
N ASN A 4 1.97 -12.73 -15.69
CA ASN A 4 0.66 -12.29 -15.23
C ASN A 4 0.32 -12.77 -13.79
N ASN A 5 0.97 -13.81 -13.29
CA ASN A 5 0.69 -14.32 -11.94
C ASN A 5 1.49 -13.59 -10.85
N ILE A 6 2.62 -12.99 -11.19
CA ILE A 6 3.47 -12.28 -10.21
C ILE A 6 2.81 -10.98 -9.75
N ASN A 7 2.12 -10.26 -10.65
CA ASN A 7 1.45 -9.01 -10.33
C ASN A 7 0.24 -9.19 -9.40
N LYS A 8 -0.30 -10.42 -9.34
CA LYS A 8 -1.45 -10.77 -8.48
C LYS A 8 -1.07 -10.96 -7.02
N VAL A 9 0.16 -11.39 -6.77
CA VAL A 9 0.61 -11.78 -5.42
C VAL A 9 0.56 -10.64 -4.41
N PRO A 10 0.92 -9.37 -4.73
CA PRO A 10 0.83 -8.26 -3.77
C PRO A 10 -0.56 -8.05 -3.21
N LEU A 11 -1.59 -8.10 -4.06
CA LEU A 11 -2.98 -7.94 -3.63
C LEU A 11 -3.43 -9.09 -2.72
N ILE A 12 -3.09 -10.32 -3.09
CA ILE A 12 -3.41 -11.52 -2.31
C ILE A 12 -2.76 -11.44 -0.92
N ILE A 13 -1.46 -11.10 -0.86
CA ILE A 13 -0.74 -10.94 0.41
C ILE A 13 -1.40 -9.85 1.25
N TYR A 14 -1.75 -8.70 0.65
CA TYR A 14 -2.40 -7.61 1.37
C TYR A 14 -3.73 -8.03 1.98
N ILE A 15 -4.59 -8.75 1.23
CA ILE A 15 -5.89 -9.21 1.73
C ILE A 15 -5.69 -10.18 2.90
N PHE A 16 -4.90 -11.23 2.72
CA PHE A 16 -4.70 -12.24 3.77
C PHE A 16 -4.02 -11.68 5.01
N SER A 17 -2.95 -10.90 4.84
CA SER A 17 -2.28 -10.28 5.99
C SER A 17 -3.20 -9.28 6.71
N SER A 18 -4.02 -8.52 5.99
CA SER A 18 -4.97 -7.58 6.59
C SER A 18 -6.01 -8.30 7.45
N ILE A 19 -6.56 -9.42 6.99
CA ILE A 19 -7.52 -10.22 7.75
C ILE A 19 -6.87 -10.77 9.03
N ILE A 20 -5.70 -11.39 8.90
CA ILE A 20 -4.97 -11.97 10.03
C ILE A 20 -4.60 -10.87 11.05
N LEU A 21 -4.09 -9.74 10.58
CA LEU A 21 -3.66 -8.64 11.44
C LEU A 21 -4.84 -7.99 12.18
N VAL A 22 -5.98 -7.82 11.52
CA VAL A 22 -7.21 -7.33 12.18
C VAL A 22 -7.67 -8.31 13.25
N TYR A 23 -7.69 -9.60 12.95
CA TYR A 23 -8.03 -10.64 13.91
C TYR A 23 -7.10 -10.63 15.14
N ILE A 24 -5.78 -10.57 14.94
CA ILE A 24 -4.80 -10.49 16.04
C ILE A 24 -5.00 -9.20 16.86
N PHE A 25 -5.26 -8.07 16.19
CA PHE A 25 -5.50 -6.78 16.85
C PHE A 25 -6.69 -6.87 17.81
N HIS A 26 -7.81 -7.42 17.36
CA HIS A 26 -9.01 -7.57 18.21
C HIS A 26 -8.81 -8.52 19.37
N ASN A 27 -8.10 -9.63 19.15
CA ASN A 27 -7.80 -10.57 20.23
C ASN A 27 -6.79 -10.05 21.26
N SER A 28 -5.93 -9.11 20.86
CA SER A 28 -4.91 -8.54 21.74
C SER A 28 -5.41 -7.30 22.52
N ARG A 29 -6.51 -6.69 22.09
CA ARG A 29 -7.11 -5.48 22.70
C ARG A 29 -8.62 -5.64 22.90
N SER A 30 -8.98 -6.19 24.01
CA SER A 30 -10.40 -6.33 24.39
C SER A 30 -10.99 -5.01 24.89
N LYS A 31 -11.41 -4.06 24.21
CA LYS A 31 -12.23 -2.89 24.65
C LYS A 31 -11.79 -1.50 24.15
N THR A 32 -11.38 -1.34 22.90
CA THR A 32 -11.00 0.00 22.43
C THR A 32 -12.09 0.73 21.63
N GLY A 33 -13.25 0.13 21.38
CA GLY A 33 -14.27 0.71 20.47
C GLY A 33 -13.81 0.83 19.01
N ILE A 34 -12.57 0.41 18.69
CA ILE A 34 -12.02 0.42 17.34
C ILE A 34 -12.43 -0.87 16.64
N ILE A 35 -13.39 -0.76 15.72
CA ILE A 35 -13.87 -1.90 14.90
C ILE A 35 -12.93 -2.12 13.72
N ILE A 36 -12.50 -1.05 13.06
CA ILE A 36 -11.60 -1.08 11.91
C ILE A 36 -10.30 -0.36 12.27
N PRO A 37 -9.24 -1.08 12.67
CA PRO A 37 -7.95 -0.46 12.97
C PRO A 37 -7.29 0.03 11.68
N GLN A 38 -6.49 1.09 11.77
CA GLN A 38 -5.59 1.49 10.69
C GLN A 38 -4.60 0.36 10.37
N ILE A 39 -4.12 0.29 9.13
CA ILE A 39 -3.13 -0.70 8.71
C ILE A 39 -1.90 -0.63 9.65
N SER A 40 -1.41 0.57 9.91
CA SER A 40 -0.25 0.81 10.77
C SER A 40 -0.47 0.40 12.24
N GLN A 41 -1.70 0.51 12.75
CA GLN A 41 -1.99 0.09 14.12
C GLN A 41 -1.96 -1.43 14.29
N THR A 42 -2.31 -2.18 13.25
CA THR A 42 -2.26 -3.65 13.30
C THR A 42 -0.83 -4.19 13.38
N GLY A 43 0.16 -3.41 12.93
CA GLY A 43 1.58 -3.73 12.99
C GLY A 43 2.33 -3.15 14.18
N MET A 44 1.66 -2.56 15.18
CA MET A 44 2.32 -2.01 16.37
C MET A 44 2.94 -3.12 17.22
N LYS A 45 4.24 -2.99 17.48
CA LYS A 45 5.04 -3.98 18.22
C LYS A 45 4.59 -4.11 19.68
N ILE A 46 4.15 -3.01 20.29
CA ILE A 46 3.65 -2.97 21.66
C ILE A 46 2.35 -3.75 21.83
N ILE A 47 1.54 -3.85 20.75
CA ILE A 47 0.28 -4.60 20.80
C ILE A 47 0.56 -6.09 20.69
N ASN A 48 1.35 -6.50 19.68
CA ASN A 48 1.68 -7.90 19.47
C ASN A 48 2.94 -8.04 18.61
N LYS A 49 4.01 -8.66 19.15
CA LYS A 49 5.26 -8.90 18.39
C LYS A 49 5.03 -9.76 17.13
N LYS A 50 4.16 -10.77 17.19
CA LYS A 50 3.88 -11.63 16.03
C LYS A 50 3.17 -10.83 14.94
N ALA A 51 2.21 -9.96 15.29
CA ALA A 51 1.55 -9.07 14.35
C ALA A 51 2.55 -8.13 13.66
N TYR A 52 3.52 -7.58 14.40
CA TYR A 52 4.58 -6.77 13.82
C TYR A 52 5.39 -7.54 12.76
N TYR A 53 5.80 -8.77 13.03
CA TYR A 53 6.54 -9.56 12.03
C TYR A 53 5.70 -9.87 10.78
N ILE A 54 4.43 -10.23 10.95
CA ILE A 54 3.51 -10.45 9.82
C ILE A 54 3.38 -9.16 9.00
N TYR A 55 3.20 -8.02 9.65
CA TYR A 55 3.11 -6.72 9.02
C TYR A 55 4.39 -6.40 8.22
N PHE A 56 5.55 -6.50 8.86
CA PHE A 56 6.85 -6.23 8.22
C PHE A 56 7.09 -7.14 7.02
N ILE A 57 6.93 -8.45 7.18
CA ILE A 57 7.15 -9.41 6.09
C ILE A 57 6.19 -9.15 4.92
N SER A 58 4.93 -8.82 5.20
CA SER A 58 3.96 -8.49 4.17
C SER A 58 4.38 -7.26 3.36
N PHE A 59 4.80 -6.18 4.02
CA PHE A 59 5.26 -4.97 3.33
C PHE A 59 6.59 -5.18 2.60
N LEU A 60 7.48 -5.99 3.14
CA LEU A 60 8.73 -6.39 2.47
C LEU A 60 8.42 -7.11 1.14
N ILE A 61 7.56 -8.14 1.18
CA ILE A 61 7.22 -8.91 -0.01
C ILE A 61 6.45 -8.04 -1.03
N ILE A 62 5.48 -7.25 -0.59
CA ILE A 62 4.73 -6.33 -1.45
C ILE A 62 5.69 -5.33 -2.11
N GLY A 63 6.61 -4.74 -1.35
CA GLY A 63 7.60 -3.79 -1.87
C GLY A 63 8.53 -4.42 -2.91
N LEU A 64 9.03 -5.64 -2.66
CA LEU A 64 9.89 -6.37 -3.60
C LEU A 64 9.16 -6.76 -4.89
N LEU A 65 7.91 -7.21 -4.79
CA LEU A 65 7.11 -7.57 -5.96
C LEU A 65 6.69 -6.33 -6.78
N ALA A 66 6.34 -5.24 -6.12
CA ALA A 66 6.05 -3.98 -6.79
C ALA A 66 7.31 -3.41 -7.47
N SER A 67 8.50 -3.54 -6.86
CA SER A 67 9.75 -3.12 -7.50
C SER A 67 10.05 -3.92 -8.78
N ASN A 68 9.78 -5.22 -8.76
CA ASN A 68 9.91 -6.06 -9.96
C ASN A 68 8.94 -5.62 -11.08
N PHE A 69 7.72 -5.19 -10.72
CA PHE A 69 6.78 -4.59 -11.69
C PHE A 69 7.39 -3.34 -12.34
N TYR A 70 7.88 -2.37 -11.54
CA TYR A 70 8.47 -1.14 -12.07
C TYR A 70 9.73 -1.42 -12.90
N LEU A 71 10.57 -2.35 -12.50
CA LEU A 71 11.78 -2.72 -13.27
C LEU A 71 11.46 -3.35 -14.61
N LYS A 72 10.44 -4.21 -14.69
CA LYS A 72 10.11 -4.94 -15.91
C LYS A 72 9.18 -4.15 -16.84
N GLU A 73 8.02 -3.74 -16.34
CA GLU A 73 6.99 -3.16 -17.19
C GLU A 73 7.37 -1.79 -17.76
N LEU A 74 8.03 -0.95 -16.95
CA LEU A 74 8.49 0.34 -17.42
C LEU A 74 9.70 0.22 -18.38
N ASN A 75 10.46 -0.85 -18.31
CA ASN A 75 11.63 -1.08 -19.17
C ASN A 75 11.26 -1.62 -20.56
N ILE A 76 10.18 -2.41 -20.66
CA ILE A 76 9.81 -3.11 -21.89
C ILE A 76 9.20 -2.16 -22.93
N LYS A 77 8.39 -1.18 -22.51
CA LYS A 77 7.51 -0.47 -23.44
C LYS A 77 8.06 0.79 -24.10
N LYS A 78 9.02 1.50 -23.56
CA LYS A 78 9.78 2.59 -24.23
C LYS A 78 10.93 3.06 -23.34
N LYS A 79 12.15 3.08 -23.84
CA LYS A 79 13.34 3.68 -23.18
C LYS A 79 13.31 5.22 -23.26
N SER A 80 12.20 5.87 -22.89
CA SER A 80 12.11 7.32 -22.85
C SER A 80 12.62 7.85 -21.50
N THR A 81 13.05 9.11 -21.45
CA THR A 81 13.43 9.77 -20.20
C THR A 81 12.32 9.72 -19.16
N LEU A 82 11.05 9.90 -19.59
CA LEU A 82 9.88 9.81 -18.72
C LEU A 82 9.78 8.43 -18.06
N THR A 83 9.93 7.35 -18.81
CA THR A 83 9.85 5.99 -18.25
C THR A 83 10.94 5.72 -17.21
N LYS A 84 12.15 6.21 -17.43
CA LYS A 84 13.24 6.10 -16.44
C LYS A 84 12.94 6.86 -15.16
N ILE A 85 12.37 8.07 -15.26
CA ILE A 85 11.97 8.88 -14.11
C ILE A 85 10.86 8.16 -13.34
N LEU A 86 9.82 7.68 -14.01
CA LEU A 86 8.73 6.93 -13.38
C LEU A 86 9.23 5.64 -12.71
N GLN A 87 10.15 4.94 -13.35
CA GLN A 87 10.79 3.75 -12.77
C GLN A 87 11.53 4.09 -11.48
N PHE A 88 12.36 5.13 -11.49
CA PHE A 88 13.09 5.57 -10.31
C PHE A 88 12.15 5.97 -9.17
N ILE A 89 11.11 6.79 -9.45
CA ILE A 89 10.13 7.20 -8.45
C ILE A 89 9.36 5.98 -7.90
N GLY A 90 8.98 5.04 -8.77
CA GLY A 90 8.32 3.79 -8.36
C GLY A 90 9.19 2.93 -7.44
N LEU A 91 10.50 2.85 -7.71
CA LEU A 91 11.44 2.13 -6.84
C LEU A 91 11.61 2.82 -5.48
N VAL A 92 11.65 4.16 -5.46
CA VAL A 92 11.64 4.94 -4.21
C VAL A 92 10.36 4.65 -3.40
N ALA A 93 9.20 4.60 -4.07
CA ALA A 93 7.93 4.26 -3.41
C ALA A 93 7.96 2.85 -2.79
N CYS A 94 8.51 1.86 -3.51
CA CYS A 94 8.70 0.50 -2.99
C CYS A 94 9.62 0.47 -1.77
N PHE A 95 10.73 1.21 -1.81
CA PHE A 95 11.64 1.33 -0.68
C PHE A 95 10.95 1.95 0.54
N LEU A 96 10.17 3.01 0.36
CA LEU A 96 9.39 3.63 1.45
C LEU A 96 8.38 2.65 2.06
N ASN A 97 7.74 1.79 1.26
CA ASN A 97 6.86 0.75 1.79
C ASN A 97 7.60 -0.26 2.67
N ILE A 98 8.82 -0.66 2.29
CA ILE A 98 9.66 -1.55 3.11
C ILE A 98 10.06 -0.85 4.41
N VAL A 99 10.47 0.42 4.33
CA VAL A 99 10.82 1.26 5.49
C VAL A 99 9.63 1.39 6.45
N GLN A 100 8.43 1.63 5.93
CA GLN A 100 7.19 1.66 6.72
C GLN A 100 6.96 0.35 7.48
N GLY A 101 7.19 -0.79 6.84
CA GLY A 101 7.05 -2.11 7.47
C GLY A 101 8.07 -2.33 8.58
N TYR A 102 9.31 -1.88 8.38
CA TYR A 102 10.41 -2.06 9.32
C TYR A 102 10.30 -1.17 10.56
N TYR A 103 9.89 0.09 10.40
CA TYR A 103 9.74 1.06 11.50
C TYR A 103 8.28 1.10 11.96
N PRO A 104 7.92 0.43 13.09
CA PRO A 104 6.55 0.41 13.57
C PRO A 104 6.12 1.78 14.12
N LEU A 105 4.80 2.06 14.02
CA LEU A 105 4.20 3.35 14.39
C LEU A 105 4.44 3.73 15.85
N ASP A 106 4.46 2.76 16.75
CA ASP A 106 4.60 2.94 18.20
C ASP A 106 5.99 3.38 18.65
N THR A 107 7.02 3.05 17.89
CA THR A 107 8.42 3.35 18.26
C THR A 107 9.06 4.43 17.38
N HIS A 108 8.65 4.55 16.12
CA HIS A 108 9.26 5.43 15.12
C HIS A 108 8.21 6.19 14.31
N LYS A 109 7.27 6.86 14.98
CA LYS A 109 6.08 7.48 14.39
C LYS A 109 6.40 8.35 13.16
N LYS A 110 7.34 9.29 13.26
CA LYS A 110 7.67 10.20 12.14
C LYS A 110 8.18 9.46 10.90
N ILE A 111 9.13 8.53 11.09
CA ILE A 111 9.68 7.75 9.97
C ILE A 111 8.58 6.91 9.35
N HIS A 112 7.77 6.26 10.18
CA HIS A 112 6.64 5.45 9.75
C HIS A 112 5.63 6.28 8.91
N GLU A 113 5.19 7.43 9.41
CA GLU A 113 4.21 8.28 8.73
C GLU A 113 4.76 8.83 7.41
N ILE A 114 6.00 9.34 7.39
CA ILE A 114 6.63 9.86 6.17
C ILE A 114 6.74 8.75 5.11
N SER A 115 7.19 7.56 5.51
CA SER A 115 7.34 6.44 4.58
C SER A 115 6.00 5.89 4.11
N ALA A 116 4.98 5.82 4.99
CA ALA A 116 3.65 5.35 4.65
C ALA A 116 2.95 6.29 3.64
N TYR A 117 2.83 7.56 3.98
CA TYR A 117 2.16 8.52 3.10
C TYR A 117 2.97 8.82 1.85
N GLY A 118 4.28 8.98 1.97
CA GLY A 118 5.18 9.19 0.84
C GLY A 118 5.17 8.00 -0.12
N GLY A 119 5.24 6.78 0.38
CA GLY A 119 5.17 5.57 -0.43
C GLY A 119 3.87 5.47 -1.22
N ILE A 120 2.72 5.61 -0.55
CA ILE A 120 1.40 5.58 -1.23
C ILE A 120 1.27 6.69 -2.26
N PHE A 121 1.64 7.93 -1.91
CA PHE A 121 1.55 9.07 -2.82
C PHE A 121 2.39 8.86 -4.09
N LEU A 122 3.65 8.41 -3.94
CA LEU A 122 4.52 8.17 -5.09
C LEU A 122 4.03 7.02 -5.97
N HIS A 123 3.50 5.93 -5.39
CA HIS A 123 2.88 4.86 -6.16
C HIS A 123 1.68 5.37 -6.98
N LEU A 124 0.78 6.13 -6.35
CA LEU A 124 -0.37 6.70 -7.03
C LEU A 124 0.04 7.63 -8.17
N LEU A 125 1.04 8.48 -7.93
CA LEU A 125 1.57 9.40 -8.95
C LEU A 125 2.12 8.63 -10.15
N VAL A 126 3.01 7.67 -9.91
CA VAL A 126 3.64 6.88 -10.98
C VAL A 126 2.60 6.10 -11.78
N LEU A 127 1.68 5.41 -11.10
CA LEU A 127 0.65 4.63 -11.78
C LEU A 127 -0.33 5.53 -12.55
N SER A 128 -0.72 6.67 -12.00
CA SER A 128 -1.61 7.62 -12.69
C SER A 128 -0.99 8.09 -13.99
N VAL A 129 0.27 8.55 -13.96
CA VAL A 129 0.98 9.01 -15.16
C VAL A 129 1.18 7.87 -16.15
N TRP A 130 1.58 6.69 -15.67
CA TRP A 130 1.83 5.54 -16.51
C TRP A 130 0.57 5.01 -17.20
N LEU A 131 -0.55 4.89 -16.48
CA LEU A 131 -1.81 4.42 -17.02
C LEU A 131 -2.41 5.43 -17.99
N TYR A 132 -2.30 6.74 -17.71
CA TYR A 132 -2.70 7.80 -18.62
C TYR A 132 -1.91 7.74 -19.94
N TYR A 133 -0.59 7.61 -19.84
CA TYR A 133 0.29 7.50 -21.00
C TYR A 133 0.01 6.27 -21.87
N ASN A 134 -0.37 5.14 -21.26
CA ASN A 134 -0.70 3.90 -21.95
C ASN A 134 -2.18 3.80 -22.33
N ARG A 135 -2.99 4.85 -22.11
CA ARG A 135 -4.42 4.91 -22.43
C ARG A 135 -5.26 3.79 -21.80
N ARG A 136 -4.86 3.28 -20.62
CA ARG A 136 -5.59 2.25 -19.88
C ARG A 136 -6.74 2.88 -19.07
N LYS A 137 -7.81 3.29 -19.77
CA LYS A 137 -8.97 3.97 -19.17
C LYS A 137 -9.66 3.15 -18.09
N ASP A 138 -9.70 1.84 -18.26
CA ASP A 138 -10.23 0.87 -17.30
C ASP A 138 -9.52 0.97 -15.94
N LEU A 139 -8.20 1.04 -15.94
CA LEU A 139 -7.39 1.11 -14.73
C LEU A 139 -7.29 2.53 -14.15
N ILE A 140 -7.46 3.58 -14.99
CA ILE A 140 -7.52 4.97 -14.51
C ILE A 140 -8.66 5.14 -13.53
N THR A 141 -9.84 4.55 -13.79
CA THR A 141 -10.97 4.60 -12.85
C THR A 141 -10.60 4.00 -11.49
N ILE A 142 -9.92 2.86 -11.47
CA ILE A 142 -9.50 2.20 -10.22
C ILE A 142 -8.50 3.07 -9.45
N ILE A 143 -7.53 3.66 -10.13
CA ILE A 143 -6.57 4.58 -9.51
C ILE A 143 -7.26 5.85 -9.00
N SER A 144 -8.28 6.36 -9.70
CA SER A 144 -9.07 7.50 -9.23
C SER A 144 -9.82 7.19 -7.93
N LEU A 145 -10.34 5.96 -7.76
CA LEU A 145 -10.93 5.51 -6.49
C LEU A 145 -9.89 5.44 -5.36
N SER A 146 -8.65 5.07 -5.67
CA SER A 146 -7.57 5.11 -4.69
C SER A 146 -7.23 6.55 -4.26
N TRP A 147 -7.14 7.50 -5.23
CA TRP A 147 -6.97 8.93 -4.93
C TRP A 147 -8.12 9.48 -4.07
N LEU A 148 -9.36 9.19 -4.44
CA LEU A 148 -10.52 9.62 -3.67
C LEU A 148 -10.47 9.08 -2.24
N SER A 149 -10.07 7.80 -2.08
CA SER A 149 -9.98 7.17 -0.77
C SER A 149 -8.93 7.87 0.12
N ILE A 150 -7.75 8.23 -0.40
CA ILE A 150 -6.74 8.93 0.40
C ILE A 150 -7.17 10.37 0.75
N LEU A 151 -7.83 11.06 -0.16
CA LEU A 151 -8.36 12.42 0.09
C LEU A 151 -9.45 12.43 1.16
N LEU A 152 -10.32 11.41 1.16
CA LEU A 152 -11.39 11.30 2.15
C LEU A 152 -10.92 10.76 3.50
N MET A 153 -9.78 10.07 3.56
CA MET A 153 -9.28 9.45 4.79
C MET A 153 -9.14 10.47 5.94
N GLY A 154 -8.55 11.63 5.68
CA GLY A 154 -8.33 12.68 6.68
C GLY A 154 -9.65 13.23 7.24
N PRO A 155 -10.52 13.83 6.41
CA PRO A 155 -11.82 14.33 6.84
C PRO A 155 -12.70 13.26 7.52
N MET A 156 -12.77 12.07 6.97
CA MET A 156 -13.58 10.99 7.55
C MET A 156 -13.03 10.51 8.90
N ARG A 157 -11.72 10.56 9.11
CA ARG A 157 -11.11 10.21 10.40
C ARG A 157 -11.48 11.21 11.51
N THR A 158 -11.69 12.48 11.20
CA THR A 158 -12.14 13.47 12.18
C THR A 158 -13.60 13.26 12.59
N ILE A 159 -14.43 12.75 11.68
CA ILE A 159 -15.84 12.44 11.94
C ILE A 159 -15.96 11.09 12.69
N ASN A 160 -15.31 10.05 12.14
CA ASN A 160 -15.31 8.72 12.73
C ASN A 160 -14.02 7.99 12.39
N PHE A 161 -13.26 7.59 13.41
CA PHE A 161 -11.97 6.92 13.25
C PHE A 161 -12.06 5.64 12.42
N ASN A 162 -13.11 4.83 12.61
CA ASN A 162 -13.30 3.57 11.88
C ASN A 162 -13.52 3.84 10.38
N ILE A 163 -14.27 4.88 10.04
CA ILE A 163 -14.51 5.26 8.63
C ILE A 163 -13.21 5.73 7.99
N GLY A 164 -12.43 6.60 8.66
CA GLY A 164 -11.13 7.02 8.14
C GLY A 164 -10.15 5.85 7.94
N SER A 165 -10.18 4.87 8.85
CA SER A 165 -9.37 3.65 8.74
C SER A 165 -9.82 2.75 7.57
N LEU A 166 -11.12 2.69 7.28
CA LEU A 166 -11.65 2.02 6.10
C LEU A 166 -11.13 2.65 4.81
N PHE A 167 -11.18 3.99 4.70
CA PHE A 167 -10.65 4.69 3.53
C PHE A 167 -9.15 4.45 3.32
N GLN A 168 -8.36 4.36 4.39
CA GLN A 168 -6.95 3.98 4.28
C GLN A 168 -6.78 2.60 3.63
N ARG A 169 -7.59 1.62 4.05
CA ARG A 169 -7.54 0.26 3.50
C ARG A 169 -8.01 0.20 2.06
N LEU A 170 -9.07 0.95 1.72
CA LEU A 170 -9.58 1.03 0.35
C LEU A 170 -8.56 1.67 -0.58
N CYS A 171 -7.84 2.71 -0.14
CA CYS A 171 -6.76 3.32 -0.92
C CYS A 171 -5.71 2.28 -1.33
N VAL A 172 -5.18 1.52 -0.38
CA VAL A 172 -4.16 0.48 -0.66
C VAL A 172 -4.75 -0.66 -1.48
N PHE A 173 -5.99 -1.07 -1.21
CA PHE A 173 -6.68 -2.10 -1.97
C PHE A 173 -6.81 -1.73 -3.46
N PHE A 174 -7.33 -0.54 -3.78
CA PHE A 174 -7.48 -0.10 -5.17
C PHE A 174 -6.14 0.10 -5.87
N LEU A 175 -5.11 0.58 -5.15
CA LEU A 175 -3.75 0.68 -5.67
C LEU A 175 -3.22 -0.69 -6.11
N LEU A 176 -3.32 -1.69 -5.25
CA LEU A 176 -2.86 -3.05 -5.54
C LEU A 176 -3.74 -3.76 -6.56
N LEU A 177 -5.05 -3.45 -6.59
CA LEU A 177 -5.97 -3.94 -7.61
C LEU A 177 -5.58 -3.44 -9.01
N ALA A 178 -5.19 -2.17 -9.13
CA ALA A 178 -4.70 -1.64 -10.40
C ALA A 178 -3.44 -2.36 -10.87
N LEU A 179 -2.51 -2.68 -9.97
CA LEU A 179 -1.33 -3.51 -10.28
C LEU A 179 -1.71 -4.95 -10.66
N TYR A 180 -2.71 -5.52 -10.00
CA TYR A 180 -3.21 -6.87 -10.27
C TYR A 180 -3.83 -7.00 -11.66
N MET A 181 -4.58 -5.98 -12.10
CA MET A 181 -5.29 -5.98 -13.38
C MET A 181 -4.41 -5.54 -14.56
N TYR A 182 -3.24 -4.98 -14.29
CA TYR A 182 -2.27 -4.59 -15.31
C TYR A 182 -1.54 -5.80 -15.87
#